data_0aaa97a0d659b4f753f966e15f5bc288
#
_entry.id   0aaa97a0d659b4f753f966e15f5bc288
#
_cell.length_a   1.000
_cell.length_b   1.000
_cell.length_c   1.000
_cell.angle_alpha   90.00
_cell.angle_beta   90.00
_cell.angle_gamma   90.00
#
_symmetry.space_group_name_H-M   'P 1'
#
loop_
_entity.id
_entity.type
_entity.pdbx_description
1 polymer ?
#
loop_
_entity_poly.entity_id
_entity_poly.type
_entity_poly.pdbx_seq_one_letter_code
_entity_poly.pdbx_strand_id
1 'polypeptide(L)'
;PGVREVLKVMGPATLSSGMLQINVFVSLFFASGMPAAAAGLGYANLLVQTPLGLLSNALLVPLLPVYARLTAPEDRPELIARIRQGLMLSNASMLPLGALMVGLAVPIVALIYERGAFNAAAADLVGQLLMAYGLGMPAYLARDVLVRVFYALGDGVTPFRWSLGGIGLNALFCWLFVGGPIPGGVLVLPSLYCGAAGLVLATVAVNLITCVGLLLALQGRLGGLPLRVWGRDTLLLLGAAVASGLVAWGLAQAIAWPTGLGGRLLECTLAGGASLLVYVLVAGAARVPEMDQLIRQLQGPLKGRLPFAR
;
A
#
# COMPACT_ATOMS: atom_id res chain seq x y z
N PRO A 1 -39.21 13.97 -10.73
CA PRO A 1 -37.95 14.38 -11.35
C PRO A 1 -36.74 14.07 -10.44
N GLY A 2 -36.76 14.42 -9.16
CA GLY A 2 -35.61 14.29 -8.25
C GLY A 2 -35.11 12.86 -7.99
N VAL A 3 -36.00 11.86 -7.90
CA VAL A 3 -35.61 10.46 -7.66
C VAL A 3 -34.75 9.92 -8.81
N ARG A 4 -35.05 10.30 -10.03
CA ARG A 4 -34.32 9.85 -11.22
C ARG A 4 -32.92 10.47 -11.32
N GLU A 5 -32.74 11.69 -10.85
CA GLU A 5 -31.44 12.36 -10.74
C GLU A 5 -30.59 11.76 -9.63
N VAL A 6 -31.19 11.48 -8.47
CA VAL A 6 -30.52 10.80 -7.36
C VAL A 6 -30.05 9.41 -7.80
N LEU A 7 -30.89 8.62 -8.48
CA LEU A 7 -30.51 7.29 -8.99
C LEU A 7 -29.39 7.35 -10.04
N LYS A 8 -29.35 8.40 -10.89
CA LYS A 8 -28.27 8.58 -11.87
C LYS A 8 -26.92 8.85 -11.21
N VAL A 9 -26.90 9.50 -10.06
CA VAL A 9 -25.66 9.78 -9.30
C VAL A 9 -25.31 8.63 -8.36
N MET A 10 -26.30 8.09 -7.65
CA MET A 10 -26.07 6.99 -6.70
C MET A 10 -25.77 5.66 -7.37
N GLY A 11 -26.33 5.37 -8.54
CA GLY A 11 -26.11 4.12 -9.27
C GLY A 11 -24.63 3.85 -9.53
N PRO A 12 -23.90 4.74 -10.22
CA PRO A 12 -22.45 4.58 -10.44
C PRO A 12 -21.62 4.54 -9.15
N ALA A 13 -21.99 5.34 -8.14
CA ALA A 13 -21.30 5.36 -6.85
C ALA A 13 -21.47 4.03 -6.09
N THR A 14 -22.69 3.47 -6.07
CA THR A 14 -22.97 2.17 -5.45
C THR A 14 -22.28 1.04 -6.20
N LEU A 15 -22.27 1.08 -7.54
CA LEU A 15 -21.53 0.12 -8.37
C LEU A 15 -20.02 0.18 -8.09
N SER A 16 -19.44 1.37 -7.99
CA SER A 16 -18.00 1.54 -7.64
C SER A 16 -17.66 0.96 -6.28
N SER A 17 -18.52 1.20 -5.27
CA SER A 17 -18.34 0.62 -3.93
C SER A 17 -18.53 -0.90 -3.94
N GLY A 18 -19.49 -1.40 -4.72
CA GLY A 18 -19.74 -2.84 -4.91
C GLY A 18 -18.55 -3.56 -5.55
N MET A 19 -17.83 -2.92 -6.46
CA MET A 19 -16.65 -3.51 -7.12
C MET A 19 -15.53 -3.83 -6.16
N LEU A 20 -15.29 -2.99 -5.15
CA LEU A 20 -14.31 -3.26 -4.10
C LEU A 20 -14.68 -4.53 -3.33
N GLN A 21 -15.97 -4.73 -3.06
CA GLN A 21 -16.47 -5.93 -2.39
C GLN A 21 -16.31 -7.19 -3.25
N ILE A 22 -16.52 -7.10 -4.57
CA ILE A 22 -16.30 -8.23 -5.49
C ILE A 22 -14.87 -8.74 -5.39
N ASN A 23 -13.88 -7.84 -5.34
CA ASN A 23 -12.48 -8.22 -5.19
C ASN A 23 -12.21 -8.98 -3.88
N VAL A 24 -12.84 -8.55 -2.79
CA VAL A 24 -12.77 -9.24 -1.49
C VAL A 24 -13.41 -10.63 -1.59
N PHE A 25 -14.57 -10.75 -2.22
CA PHE A 25 -15.24 -12.05 -2.43
C PHE A 25 -14.40 -13.01 -3.27
N VAL A 26 -13.75 -12.54 -4.32
CA VAL A 26 -12.82 -13.36 -5.13
C VAL A 26 -11.70 -13.91 -4.25
N SER A 27 -11.03 -13.05 -3.47
CA SER A 27 -9.96 -13.49 -2.59
C SER A 27 -10.46 -14.47 -1.50
N LEU A 28 -11.63 -14.23 -0.91
CA LEU A 28 -12.24 -15.13 0.08
C LEU A 28 -12.66 -16.48 -0.53
N PHE A 29 -13.14 -16.50 -1.78
CA PHE A 29 -13.45 -17.73 -2.47
C PHE A 29 -12.23 -18.65 -2.56
N PHE A 30 -11.09 -18.12 -2.99
CA PHE A 30 -9.83 -18.88 -3.03
C PHE A 30 -9.32 -19.23 -1.62
N ALA A 31 -9.48 -18.33 -0.64
CA ALA A 31 -9.08 -18.55 0.74
C ALA A 31 -9.90 -19.66 1.43
N SER A 32 -11.14 -19.90 1.02
CA SER A 32 -12.03 -20.91 1.62
C SER A 32 -11.49 -22.33 1.49
N GLY A 33 -10.65 -22.59 0.49
CA GLY A 33 -9.97 -23.88 0.30
C GLY A 33 -8.74 -24.10 1.18
N MET A 34 -8.32 -23.08 1.99
CA MET A 34 -7.10 -23.12 2.78
C MET A 34 -7.43 -22.91 4.27
N PRO A 35 -7.00 -23.82 5.18
CA PRO A 35 -7.26 -23.67 6.61
C PRO A 35 -6.77 -22.33 7.16
N ALA A 36 -7.59 -21.64 7.93
CA ALA A 36 -7.33 -20.36 8.59
C ALA A 36 -6.97 -19.16 7.66
N ALA A 37 -6.86 -19.36 6.33
CA ALA A 37 -6.44 -18.29 5.41
C ALA A 37 -7.41 -17.10 5.39
N ALA A 38 -8.71 -17.34 5.39
CA ALA A 38 -9.73 -16.28 5.41
C ALA A 38 -9.63 -15.41 6.67
N ALA A 39 -9.45 -16.03 7.84
CA ALA A 39 -9.24 -15.30 9.10
C ALA A 39 -7.89 -14.57 9.09
N GLY A 40 -6.82 -15.23 8.63
CA GLY A 40 -5.49 -14.64 8.51
C GLY A 40 -5.47 -13.39 7.63
N LEU A 41 -6.15 -13.42 6.48
CA LEU A 41 -6.33 -12.24 5.61
C LEU A 41 -7.00 -11.09 6.35
N GLY A 42 -8.02 -11.35 7.17
CA GLY A 42 -8.69 -10.35 7.99
C GLY A 42 -7.73 -9.67 8.97
N TYR A 43 -6.96 -10.45 9.74
CA TYR A 43 -5.98 -9.93 10.70
C TYR A 43 -4.86 -9.14 10.01
N ALA A 44 -4.27 -9.66 8.93
CA ALA A 44 -3.23 -8.96 8.17
C ALA A 44 -3.76 -7.66 7.56
N ASN A 45 -4.97 -7.68 7.00
CA ASN A 45 -5.59 -6.49 6.40
C ASN A 45 -5.82 -5.37 7.43
N LEU A 46 -6.21 -5.67 8.67
CA LEU A 46 -6.36 -4.67 9.73
C LEU A 46 -5.05 -3.94 10.01
N LEU A 47 -3.92 -4.65 10.06
CA LEU A 47 -2.59 -4.07 10.27
C LEU A 47 -2.17 -3.14 9.12
N VAL A 48 -2.55 -3.49 7.90
CA VAL A 48 -2.24 -2.71 6.69
C VAL A 48 -3.15 -1.48 6.56
N GLN A 49 -4.44 -1.65 6.79
CA GLN A 49 -5.42 -0.58 6.62
C GLN A 49 -5.24 0.56 7.63
N THR A 50 -4.72 0.27 8.83
CA THR A 50 -4.50 1.30 9.85
C THR A 50 -3.51 2.38 9.37
N PRO A 51 -2.24 2.08 9.02
CA PRO A 51 -1.32 3.11 8.53
C PRO A 51 -1.72 3.66 7.17
N LEU A 52 -2.30 2.82 6.28
CA LEU A 52 -2.79 3.26 4.98
C LEU A 52 -3.89 4.31 5.11
N GLY A 53 -4.87 4.09 5.98
CA GLY A 53 -5.96 5.03 6.24
C GLY A 53 -5.49 6.34 6.86
N LEU A 54 -4.58 6.27 7.84
CA LEU A 54 -3.99 7.46 8.47
C LEU A 54 -3.25 8.32 7.45
N LEU A 55 -2.37 7.72 6.64
CA LEU A 55 -1.58 8.45 5.65
C LEU A 55 -2.43 8.90 4.45
N SER A 56 -3.41 8.12 4.02
CA SER A 56 -4.37 8.54 3.00
C SER A 56 -5.12 9.80 3.44
N ASN A 57 -5.62 9.84 4.67
CA ASN A 57 -6.32 11.02 5.18
C ASN A 57 -5.37 12.21 5.36
N ALA A 58 -4.17 12.00 5.87
CA ALA A 58 -3.22 13.08 6.12
C ALA A 58 -2.63 13.69 4.83
N LEU A 59 -2.36 12.85 3.82
CA LEU A 59 -1.67 13.26 2.60
C LEU A 59 -2.64 13.54 1.44
N LEU A 60 -3.62 12.65 1.23
CA LEU A 60 -4.44 12.70 0.01
C LEU A 60 -5.67 13.60 0.12
N VAL A 61 -6.24 13.75 1.31
CA VAL A 61 -7.42 14.63 1.47
C VAL A 61 -7.08 16.08 1.12
N PRO A 62 -5.94 16.66 1.58
CA PRO A 62 -5.56 18.01 1.21
C PRO A 62 -5.20 18.20 -0.27
N LEU A 63 -4.76 17.14 -0.96
CA LEU A 63 -4.32 17.22 -2.36
C LEU A 63 -5.47 17.32 -3.36
N LEU A 64 -6.64 16.75 -3.05
CA LEU A 64 -7.78 16.75 -3.97
C LEU A 64 -8.24 18.16 -4.38
N PRO A 65 -8.46 19.13 -3.44
CA PRO A 65 -8.79 20.49 -3.81
C PRO A 65 -7.69 21.19 -4.60
N VAL A 66 -6.43 20.87 -4.34
CA VAL A 66 -5.29 21.43 -5.09
C VAL A 66 -5.34 20.98 -6.55
N TYR A 67 -5.53 19.69 -6.81
CA TYR A 67 -5.66 19.16 -8.17
C TYR A 67 -6.87 19.75 -8.90
N ALA A 68 -8.02 19.91 -8.20
CA ALA A 68 -9.24 20.44 -8.81
C ALA A 68 -9.13 21.91 -9.24
N ARG A 69 -8.24 22.69 -8.62
CA ARG A 69 -7.98 24.09 -9.01
C ARG A 69 -7.05 24.23 -10.22
N LEU A 70 -6.23 23.22 -10.51
CA LEU A 70 -5.18 23.24 -11.54
C LEU A 70 -5.61 22.47 -12.80
N THR A 71 -6.87 22.61 -13.21
CA THR A 71 -7.43 21.88 -14.36
C THR A 71 -7.32 22.64 -15.67
N ALA A 72 -7.01 23.94 -15.62
CA ALA A 72 -6.83 24.77 -16.82
C ALA A 72 -5.55 24.37 -17.60
N PRO A 73 -5.54 24.49 -18.93
CA PRO A 73 -4.39 24.12 -19.74
C PRO A 73 -3.09 24.87 -19.37
N GLU A 74 -3.20 26.12 -18.93
CA GLU A 74 -2.10 26.96 -18.46
C GLU A 74 -1.47 26.46 -17.17
N ASP A 75 -2.24 25.78 -16.30
CA ASP A 75 -1.79 25.28 -15.00
C ASP A 75 -1.13 23.88 -15.09
N ARG A 76 -1.06 23.29 -16.28
CA ARG A 76 -0.50 21.93 -16.46
C ARG A 76 0.89 21.72 -15.83
N PRO A 77 1.85 22.65 -15.95
CA PRO A 77 3.17 22.46 -15.34
C PRO A 77 3.10 22.36 -13.82
N GLU A 78 2.24 23.19 -13.18
CA GLU A 78 2.04 23.14 -11.74
C GLU A 78 1.28 21.86 -11.33
N LEU A 79 0.26 21.47 -12.09
CA LEU A 79 -0.45 20.22 -11.86
C LEU A 79 0.51 19.01 -11.88
N ILE A 80 1.39 18.93 -12.88
CA ILE A 80 2.41 17.87 -13.00
C ILE A 80 3.34 17.88 -11.77
N ALA A 81 3.78 19.04 -11.32
CA ALA A 81 4.60 19.17 -10.13
C ALA A 81 3.88 18.71 -8.85
N ARG A 82 2.59 19.04 -8.71
CA ARG A 82 1.76 18.59 -7.58
C ARG A 82 1.47 17.10 -7.61
N ILE A 83 1.25 16.51 -8.79
CA ILE A 83 1.10 15.07 -8.95
C ILE A 83 2.38 14.34 -8.52
N ARG A 84 3.55 14.83 -9.00
CA ARG A 84 4.85 14.31 -8.56
C ARG A 84 4.99 14.36 -7.03
N GLN A 85 4.69 15.52 -6.44
CA GLN A 85 4.73 15.70 -4.99
C GLN A 85 3.86 14.67 -4.26
N GLY A 86 2.61 14.47 -4.70
CA GLY A 86 1.70 13.47 -4.12
C GLY A 86 2.24 12.05 -4.22
N LEU A 87 2.77 11.65 -5.38
CA LEU A 87 3.35 10.32 -5.60
C LEU A 87 4.62 10.11 -4.77
N MET A 88 5.52 11.09 -4.73
CA MET A 88 6.78 10.97 -3.98
C MET A 88 6.53 10.96 -2.47
N LEU A 89 5.63 11.79 -1.95
CA LEU A 89 5.23 11.75 -0.54
C LEU A 89 4.59 10.41 -0.16
N SER A 90 3.75 9.86 -1.05
CA SER A 90 3.14 8.53 -0.85
C SER A 90 4.20 7.45 -0.80
N ASN A 91 5.15 7.44 -1.74
CA ASN A 91 6.24 6.48 -1.76
C ASN A 91 7.16 6.64 -0.54
N ALA A 92 7.57 7.88 -0.22
CA ALA A 92 8.46 8.16 0.91
C ALA A 92 7.88 7.74 2.27
N SER A 93 6.55 7.78 2.42
CA SER A 93 5.88 7.36 3.66
C SER A 93 5.54 5.86 3.67
N MET A 94 5.15 5.28 2.53
CA MET A 94 4.71 3.88 2.49
C MET A 94 5.86 2.88 2.36
N LEU A 95 6.95 3.24 1.72
CA LEU A 95 8.11 2.36 1.55
C LEU A 95 8.74 1.93 2.88
N PRO A 96 9.01 2.82 3.86
CA PRO A 96 9.55 2.38 5.16
C PRO A 96 8.57 1.53 5.94
N LEU A 97 7.26 1.81 5.86
CA LEU A 97 6.24 0.97 6.50
C LEU A 97 6.18 -0.41 5.86
N GLY A 98 6.24 -0.48 4.53
CA GLY A 98 6.35 -1.75 3.81
C GLY A 98 7.59 -2.53 4.19
N ALA A 99 8.75 -1.86 4.30
CA ALA A 99 10.00 -2.47 4.74
C ALA A 99 9.92 -3.05 6.16
N LEU A 100 9.29 -2.32 7.09
CA LEU A 100 9.02 -2.82 8.45
C LEU A 100 8.09 -4.04 8.44
N MET A 101 7.02 -3.99 7.64
CA MET A 101 6.10 -5.12 7.51
C MET A 101 6.75 -6.35 6.89
N VAL A 102 7.76 -6.17 6.04
CA VAL A 102 8.53 -7.29 5.48
C VAL A 102 9.56 -7.79 6.50
N GLY A 103 10.33 -6.90 7.11
CA GLY A 103 11.45 -7.27 7.99
C GLY A 103 11.02 -7.77 9.38
N LEU A 104 9.90 -7.26 9.92
CA LEU A 104 9.41 -7.53 11.27
C LEU A 104 7.99 -8.12 11.26
N ALA A 105 7.56 -8.78 10.19
CA ALA A 105 6.18 -9.25 10.04
C ALA A 105 5.73 -10.13 11.23
N VAL A 106 6.47 -11.19 11.52
CA VAL A 106 6.12 -12.13 12.61
C VAL A 106 6.20 -11.45 13.98
N PRO A 107 7.28 -10.71 14.34
CA PRO A 107 7.33 -9.93 15.57
C PRO A 107 6.15 -8.96 15.75
N ILE A 108 5.77 -8.21 14.72
CA ILE A 108 4.64 -7.27 14.76
C ILE A 108 3.33 -8.01 15.01
N VAL A 109 3.07 -9.10 14.29
CA VAL A 109 1.86 -9.90 14.44
C VAL A 109 1.80 -10.53 15.82
N ALA A 110 2.90 -11.12 16.28
CA ALA A 110 2.99 -11.73 17.60
C ALA A 110 2.77 -10.70 18.72
N LEU A 111 3.38 -9.51 18.61
CA LEU A 111 3.20 -8.43 19.57
C LEU A 111 1.72 -8.03 19.72
N ILE A 112 0.99 -7.96 18.60
CA ILE A 112 -0.38 -7.42 18.59
C ILE A 112 -1.42 -8.51 18.89
N TYR A 113 -1.24 -9.73 18.35
CA TYR A 113 -2.27 -10.76 18.34
C TYR A 113 -1.94 -12.01 19.12
N GLU A 114 -0.67 -12.35 19.43
CA GLU A 114 -0.30 -13.60 20.09
C GLU A 114 -0.79 -13.65 21.54
N ARG A 115 -2.08 -13.97 21.73
CA ARG A 115 -2.76 -14.07 23.03
C ARG A 115 -3.85 -15.14 22.98
N GLY A 116 -3.98 -15.92 24.04
CA GLY A 116 -5.04 -16.91 24.17
C GLY A 116 -5.02 -17.95 23.05
N ALA A 117 -6.06 -18.01 22.27
CA ALA A 117 -6.19 -18.97 21.16
C ALA A 117 -5.32 -18.65 19.94
N PHE A 118 -4.80 -17.43 19.81
CA PHE A 118 -3.93 -17.04 18.70
C PHE A 118 -2.48 -17.48 19.02
N ASN A 119 -2.09 -18.62 18.47
CA ASN A 119 -0.81 -19.27 18.72
C ASN A 119 0.27 -18.85 17.72
N ALA A 120 1.51 -19.35 17.92
CA ALA A 120 2.65 -19.07 17.04
C ALA A 120 2.41 -19.45 15.58
N ALA A 121 1.72 -20.58 15.31
CA ALA A 121 1.40 -20.98 13.92
C ALA A 121 0.46 -19.99 13.22
N ALA A 122 -0.50 -19.42 13.97
CA ALA A 122 -1.35 -18.35 13.46
C ALA A 122 -0.55 -17.05 13.24
N ALA A 123 0.41 -16.74 14.13
CA ALA A 123 1.31 -15.59 13.98
C ALA A 123 2.19 -15.72 12.73
N ASP A 124 2.71 -16.90 12.44
CA ASP A 124 3.52 -17.18 11.24
C ASP A 124 2.67 -17.04 9.96
N LEU A 125 1.47 -17.59 9.92
CA LEU A 125 0.57 -17.44 8.77
C LEU A 125 0.23 -15.98 8.51
N VAL A 126 -0.20 -15.25 9.54
CA VAL A 126 -0.54 -13.81 9.40
C VAL A 126 0.70 -12.99 9.09
N GLY A 127 1.87 -13.36 9.62
CA GLY A 127 3.15 -12.76 9.30
C GLY A 127 3.51 -12.89 7.81
N GLN A 128 3.35 -14.06 7.22
CA GLN A 128 3.56 -14.26 5.77
C GLN A 128 2.61 -13.39 4.93
N LEU A 129 1.36 -13.28 5.33
CA LEU A 129 0.39 -12.40 4.68
C LEU A 129 0.79 -10.91 4.81
N LEU A 130 1.25 -10.51 5.99
CA LEU A 130 1.71 -9.16 6.26
C LEU A 130 2.96 -8.80 5.43
N MET A 131 3.92 -9.73 5.28
CA MET A 131 5.07 -9.58 4.38
C MET A 131 4.62 -9.31 2.94
N ALA A 132 3.68 -10.12 2.43
CA ALA A 132 3.16 -9.95 1.09
C ALA A 132 2.46 -8.59 0.90
N TYR A 133 1.68 -8.13 1.87
CA TYR A 133 1.10 -6.78 1.88
C TYR A 133 2.17 -5.69 1.92
N GLY A 134 3.21 -5.87 2.72
CA GLY A 134 4.33 -4.92 2.84
C GLY A 134 4.97 -4.59 1.50
N LEU A 135 5.13 -5.58 0.62
CA LEU A 135 5.64 -5.39 -0.74
C LEU A 135 4.74 -4.48 -1.59
N GLY A 136 3.43 -4.49 -1.34
CA GLY A 136 2.44 -3.69 -2.07
C GLY A 136 2.15 -2.31 -1.51
N MET A 137 2.61 -1.99 -0.30
CA MET A 137 2.25 -0.75 0.41
C MET A 137 2.38 0.52 -0.43
N PRO A 138 3.51 0.78 -1.13
CA PRO A 138 3.65 1.99 -1.94
C PRO A 138 2.64 2.05 -3.09
N ALA A 139 2.33 0.90 -3.71
CA ALA A 139 1.41 0.85 -4.84
C ALA A 139 -0.03 1.19 -4.45
N TYR A 140 -0.48 0.83 -3.24
CA TYR A 140 -1.82 1.15 -2.76
C TYR A 140 -2.05 2.65 -2.70
N LEU A 141 -1.16 3.39 -2.01
CA LEU A 141 -1.33 4.83 -1.84
C LEU A 141 -1.04 5.60 -3.14
N ALA A 142 -0.04 5.19 -3.92
CA ALA A 142 0.27 5.80 -5.21
C ALA A 142 -0.90 5.67 -6.21
N ARG A 143 -1.55 4.49 -6.25
CA ARG A 143 -2.77 4.30 -7.04
C ARG A 143 -3.88 5.26 -6.61
N ASP A 144 -4.08 5.42 -5.31
CA ASP A 144 -5.12 6.31 -4.77
C ASP A 144 -4.86 7.79 -5.10
N VAL A 145 -3.58 8.22 -5.13
CA VAL A 145 -3.19 9.54 -5.66
C VAL A 145 -3.65 9.69 -7.11
N LEU A 146 -3.30 8.72 -7.98
CA LEU A 146 -3.64 8.79 -9.40
C LEU A 146 -5.15 8.79 -9.64
N VAL A 147 -5.92 7.97 -8.92
CA VAL A 147 -7.38 7.95 -9.00
C VAL A 147 -7.97 9.33 -8.66
N ARG A 148 -7.46 9.99 -7.62
CA ARG A 148 -7.90 11.35 -7.23
C ARG A 148 -7.55 12.39 -8.28
N VAL A 149 -6.39 12.28 -8.94
CA VAL A 149 -6.02 13.15 -10.06
C VAL A 149 -7.02 13.00 -11.21
N PHE A 150 -7.38 11.77 -11.58
CA PHE A 150 -8.39 11.55 -12.62
C PHE A 150 -9.76 12.13 -12.24
N TYR A 151 -10.19 11.98 -11.00
CA TYR A 151 -11.44 12.57 -10.52
C TYR A 151 -11.39 14.10 -10.56
N ALA A 152 -10.28 14.71 -10.18
CA ALA A 152 -10.09 16.16 -10.27
C ALA A 152 -10.15 16.67 -11.73
N LEU A 153 -9.66 15.86 -12.67
CA LEU A 153 -9.75 16.14 -14.11
C LEU A 153 -11.13 15.82 -14.72
N GLY A 154 -12.12 15.45 -13.91
CA GLY A 154 -13.46 15.10 -14.36
C GLY A 154 -13.58 13.74 -15.06
N ASP A 155 -12.55 12.89 -14.95
CA ASP A 155 -12.52 11.58 -15.59
C ASP A 155 -12.67 10.45 -14.55
N GLY A 156 -13.91 10.08 -14.25
CA GLY A 156 -14.19 8.90 -13.42
C GLY A 156 -14.18 7.59 -14.23
N VAL A 157 -14.22 7.67 -15.57
CA VAL A 157 -14.36 6.48 -16.43
C VAL A 157 -13.05 5.70 -16.52
N THR A 158 -11.92 6.37 -16.64
CA THR A 158 -10.60 5.73 -16.74
C THR A 158 -10.27 4.90 -15.50
N PRO A 159 -10.33 5.43 -14.24
CA PRO A 159 -10.13 4.61 -13.05
C PRO A 159 -11.13 3.47 -12.90
N PHE A 160 -12.38 3.70 -13.29
CA PHE A 160 -13.42 2.68 -13.28
C PHE A 160 -13.08 1.49 -14.19
N ARG A 161 -12.66 1.74 -15.43
CA ARG A 161 -12.25 0.69 -16.39
C ARG A 161 -11.07 -0.11 -15.87
N TRP A 162 -10.06 0.56 -15.28
CA TRP A 162 -8.92 -0.11 -14.66
C TRP A 162 -9.34 -0.95 -13.44
N SER A 163 -10.28 -0.48 -12.63
CA SER A 163 -10.82 -1.24 -11.49
C SER A 163 -11.60 -2.47 -11.97
N LEU A 164 -12.40 -2.34 -13.02
CA LEU A 164 -13.14 -3.46 -13.60
C LEU A 164 -12.21 -4.53 -14.18
N GLY A 165 -11.21 -4.12 -14.96
CA GLY A 165 -10.16 -5.03 -15.46
C GLY A 165 -9.36 -5.67 -14.33
N GLY A 166 -9.11 -4.92 -13.25
CA GLY A 166 -8.42 -5.37 -12.06
C GLY A 166 -9.12 -6.55 -11.36
N ILE A 167 -10.46 -6.62 -11.37
CA ILE A 167 -11.20 -7.76 -10.80
C ILE A 167 -10.87 -9.05 -11.56
N GLY A 168 -10.91 -9.01 -12.89
CA GLY A 168 -10.57 -10.17 -13.72
C GLY A 168 -9.11 -10.60 -13.57
N LEU A 169 -8.19 -9.62 -13.54
CA LEU A 169 -6.77 -9.87 -13.28
C LEU A 169 -6.54 -10.45 -11.88
N ASN A 170 -7.27 -9.98 -10.86
CA ASN A 170 -7.13 -10.52 -9.51
C ASN A 170 -7.57 -11.99 -9.44
N ALA A 171 -8.68 -12.35 -10.08
CA ALA A 171 -9.12 -13.74 -10.16
C ALA A 171 -8.07 -14.62 -10.87
N LEU A 172 -7.52 -14.14 -11.98
CA LEU A 172 -6.47 -14.82 -12.73
C LEU A 172 -5.19 -15.01 -11.89
N PHE A 173 -4.73 -13.96 -11.21
CA PHE A 173 -3.53 -14.04 -10.38
C PHE A 173 -3.75 -14.85 -9.09
N CYS A 174 -4.93 -14.78 -8.46
CA CYS A 174 -5.26 -15.67 -7.36
C CYS A 174 -5.13 -17.13 -7.79
N TRP A 175 -5.67 -17.46 -8.96
CA TRP A 175 -5.56 -18.80 -9.51
C TRP A 175 -4.09 -19.18 -9.84
N LEU A 176 -3.34 -18.28 -10.45
CA LEU A 176 -1.93 -18.52 -10.81
C LEU A 176 -1.03 -18.69 -9.57
N PHE A 177 -1.22 -17.89 -8.53
CA PHE A 177 -0.33 -17.92 -7.36
C PHE A 177 -0.74 -18.96 -6.31
N VAL A 178 -2.02 -19.21 -6.15
CA VAL A 178 -2.51 -20.16 -5.14
C VAL A 178 -2.62 -21.56 -5.70
N GLY A 179 -3.02 -21.71 -6.96
CA GLY A 179 -3.36 -22.99 -7.54
C GLY A 179 -4.59 -23.57 -6.83
N GLY A 180 -5.70 -23.61 -7.46
CA GLY A 180 -6.88 -24.23 -6.87
C GLY A 180 -7.47 -25.28 -7.78
N PRO A 181 -8.16 -26.29 -7.23
CA PRO A 181 -9.08 -27.05 -8.04
C PRO A 181 -10.17 -26.08 -8.47
N ILE A 182 -10.30 -25.87 -9.78
CA ILE A 182 -11.57 -25.37 -10.31
C ILE A 182 -12.61 -26.40 -9.87
N PRO A 183 -13.71 -26.02 -9.24
CA PRO A 183 -14.80 -26.92 -9.03
C PRO A 183 -15.21 -27.50 -10.37
N GLY A 184 -14.88 -28.78 -10.63
CA GLY A 184 -15.11 -29.42 -11.90
C GLY A 184 -13.90 -30.11 -12.55
N GLY A 185 -12.68 -29.95 -12.05
CA GLY A 185 -11.56 -30.88 -12.29
C GLY A 185 -10.93 -30.94 -13.67
N VAL A 186 -11.08 -29.95 -14.57
CA VAL A 186 -10.68 -30.10 -15.98
C VAL A 186 -9.43 -29.33 -16.41
N LEU A 187 -8.96 -28.34 -15.67
CA LEU A 187 -7.73 -27.60 -16.02
C LEU A 187 -6.84 -27.40 -14.78
N VAL A 188 -5.82 -28.24 -14.64
CA VAL A 188 -4.71 -28.00 -13.73
C VAL A 188 -3.69 -27.17 -14.50
N LEU A 189 -3.75 -25.84 -14.42
CA LEU A 189 -2.64 -24.99 -14.85
C LEU A 189 -1.54 -25.05 -13.79
N PRO A 190 -0.25 -25.05 -14.22
CA PRO A 190 0.85 -24.96 -13.29
C PRO A 190 0.71 -23.68 -12.47
N SER A 191 0.53 -23.81 -11.16
CA SER A 191 0.48 -22.71 -10.22
C SER A 191 1.79 -22.62 -9.46
N LEU A 192 2.09 -21.42 -8.96
CA LEU A 192 3.30 -21.16 -8.18
C LEU A 192 3.20 -21.69 -6.73
N TYR A 193 2.04 -22.17 -6.32
CA TYR A 193 1.76 -22.72 -4.98
C TYR A 193 2.25 -21.83 -3.82
N CYS A 194 2.06 -20.52 -3.92
CA CYS A 194 2.47 -19.57 -2.88
C CYS A 194 1.60 -19.61 -1.62
N GLY A 195 0.70 -20.58 -1.49
CA GLY A 195 -0.22 -20.68 -0.36
C GLY A 195 -1.10 -19.45 -0.17
N ALA A 196 -1.47 -19.14 1.07
CA ALA A 196 -2.33 -17.99 1.38
C ALA A 196 -1.68 -16.63 1.02
N ALA A 197 -0.35 -16.52 1.08
CA ALA A 197 0.38 -15.32 0.67
C ALA A 197 0.17 -15.00 -0.83
N GLY A 198 -0.08 -16.02 -1.66
CA GLY A 198 -0.40 -15.85 -3.07
C GLY A 198 -1.63 -14.99 -3.33
N LEU A 199 -2.65 -15.02 -2.44
CA LEU A 199 -3.84 -14.17 -2.56
C LEU A 199 -3.50 -12.69 -2.41
N VAL A 200 -2.62 -12.38 -1.47
CA VAL A 200 -2.14 -11.01 -1.24
C VAL A 200 -1.26 -10.56 -2.39
N LEU A 201 -0.32 -11.41 -2.83
CA LEU A 201 0.55 -11.12 -3.98
C LEU A 201 -0.27 -10.87 -5.26
N ALA A 202 -1.36 -11.60 -5.47
CA ALA A 202 -2.29 -11.35 -6.58
C ALA A 202 -2.86 -9.92 -6.52
N THR A 203 -3.34 -9.52 -5.34
CA THR A 203 -3.87 -8.17 -5.12
C THR A 203 -2.79 -7.10 -5.29
N VAL A 204 -1.56 -7.33 -4.80
CA VAL A 204 -0.40 -6.44 -4.97
C VAL A 204 -0.06 -6.27 -6.45
N ALA A 205 0.03 -7.38 -7.20
CA ALA A 205 0.31 -7.36 -8.64
C ALA A 205 -0.74 -6.54 -9.41
N VAL A 206 -2.02 -6.74 -9.12
CA VAL A 206 -3.12 -5.96 -9.72
C VAL A 206 -3.00 -4.47 -9.41
N ASN A 207 -2.68 -4.12 -8.15
CA ASN A 207 -2.49 -2.71 -7.77
C ASN A 207 -1.30 -2.07 -8.48
N LEU A 208 -0.18 -2.80 -8.63
CA LEU A 208 0.99 -2.33 -9.40
C LEU A 208 0.63 -2.11 -10.87
N ILE A 209 -0.03 -3.08 -11.51
CA ILE A 209 -0.45 -2.98 -12.91
C ILE A 209 -1.42 -1.80 -13.07
N THR A 210 -2.39 -1.65 -12.18
CA THR A 210 -3.34 -0.54 -12.21
C THR A 210 -2.64 0.81 -12.01
N CYS A 211 -1.69 0.90 -11.09
CA CYS A 211 -0.89 2.10 -10.85
C CYS A 211 -0.11 2.51 -12.11
N VAL A 212 0.61 1.56 -12.72
CA VAL A 212 1.34 1.79 -13.97
C VAL A 212 0.40 2.18 -15.11
N GLY A 213 -0.72 1.47 -15.26
CA GLY A 213 -1.71 1.75 -16.30
C GLY A 213 -2.35 3.13 -16.16
N LEU A 214 -2.71 3.53 -14.95
CA LEU A 214 -3.21 4.89 -14.68
C LEU A 214 -2.14 5.95 -14.96
N LEU A 215 -0.88 5.68 -14.58
CA LEU A 215 0.22 6.61 -14.85
C LEU A 215 0.47 6.79 -16.35
N LEU A 216 0.44 5.71 -17.14
CA LEU A 216 0.56 5.78 -18.61
C LEU A 216 -0.64 6.48 -19.25
N ALA A 217 -1.85 6.23 -18.78
CA ALA A 217 -3.06 6.93 -19.24
C ALA A 217 -2.97 8.44 -18.95
N LEU A 218 -2.46 8.80 -17.76
CA LEU A 218 -2.24 10.19 -17.37
C LEU A 218 -1.16 10.87 -18.23
N GLN A 219 -0.08 10.14 -18.54
CA GLN A 219 0.97 10.62 -19.45
C GLN A 219 0.42 10.99 -20.83
N GLY A 220 -0.45 10.13 -21.40
CA GLY A 220 -1.12 10.42 -22.68
C GLY A 220 -2.03 11.66 -22.60
N ARG A 221 -2.73 11.84 -21.48
CA ARG A 221 -3.68 12.95 -21.30
C ARG A 221 -3.02 14.31 -21.07
N LEU A 222 -1.89 14.36 -20.36
CA LEU A 222 -1.18 15.59 -20.03
C LEU A 222 -0.11 15.98 -21.07
N GLY A 223 0.07 15.17 -22.13
CA GLY A 223 1.03 15.46 -23.19
C GLY A 223 2.49 15.19 -22.84
N GLY A 224 2.73 14.40 -21.80
CA GLY A 224 4.06 13.96 -21.37
C GLY A 224 4.32 14.22 -19.89
N LEU A 225 4.85 13.21 -19.22
CA LEU A 225 5.30 13.27 -17.82
C LEU A 225 6.78 12.88 -17.77
N PRO A 226 7.60 13.50 -16.90
CA PRO A 226 9.01 13.15 -16.77
C PRO A 226 9.21 11.83 -16.00
N LEU A 227 8.60 10.74 -16.50
CA LEU A 227 8.55 9.44 -15.84
C LEU A 227 9.92 8.85 -15.52
N ARG A 228 10.95 9.17 -16.32
CA ARG A 228 12.33 8.72 -16.06
C ARG A 228 12.87 9.30 -14.75
N VAL A 229 12.60 10.59 -14.49
CA VAL A 229 13.02 11.26 -13.25
C VAL A 229 12.25 10.69 -12.06
N TRP A 230 10.92 10.58 -12.20
CA TRP A 230 10.08 10.02 -11.14
C TRP A 230 10.43 8.56 -10.81
N GLY A 231 10.71 7.76 -11.85
CA GLY A 231 11.14 6.37 -11.67
C GLY A 231 12.50 6.28 -10.96
N ARG A 232 13.48 7.13 -11.31
CA ARG A 232 14.78 7.19 -10.63
C ARG A 232 14.60 7.52 -9.14
N ASP A 233 13.82 8.56 -8.83
CA ASP A 233 13.58 8.97 -7.43
C ASP A 233 12.86 7.86 -6.63
N THR A 234 11.88 7.21 -7.25
CA THR A 234 11.19 6.04 -6.65
C THR A 234 12.16 4.87 -6.42
N LEU A 235 13.06 4.58 -7.36
CA LEU A 235 14.06 3.52 -7.20
C LEU A 235 15.07 3.82 -6.09
N LEU A 236 15.46 5.09 -5.91
CA LEU A 236 16.32 5.49 -4.80
C LEU A 236 15.63 5.28 -3.45
N LEU A 237 14.36 5.68 -3.33
CA LEU A 237 13.55 5.44 -2.13
C LEU A 237 13.32 3.94 -1.89
N LEU A 238 13.13 3.16 -2.95
CA LEU A 238 13.00 1.70 -2.86
C LEU A 238 14.32 1.06 -2.37
N GLY A 239 15.46 1.52 -2.87
CA GLY A 239 16.77 1.08 -2.37
C GLY A 239 16.95 1.37 -0.87
N ALA A 240 16.54 2.57 -0.43
CA ALA A 240 16.54 2.92 0.99
C ALA A 240 15.61 2.01 1.81
N ALA A 241 14.43 1.69 1.27
CA ALA A 241 13.49 0.79 1.93
C ALA A 241 14.02 -0.65 2.02
N VAL A 242 14.65 -1.15 0.96
CA VAL A 242 15.29 -2.48 0.98
C VAL A 242 16.40 -2.52 2.03
N ALA A 243 17.29 -1.53 2.07
CA ALA A 243 18.34 -1.45 3.09
C ALA A 243 17.74 -1.42 4.50
N SER A 244 16.69 -0.63 4.71
CA SER A 244 15.94 -0.52 5.96
C SER A 244 15.31 -1.86 6.37
N GLY A 245 14.65 -2.55 5.45
CA GLY A 245 14.04 -3.85 5.70
C GLY A 245 15.06 -4.95 6.03
N LEU A 246 16.22 -4.93 5.35
CA LEU A 246 17.33 -5.86 5.63
C LEU A 246 17.92 -5.63 7.04
N VAL A 247 18.02 -4.37 7.47
CA VAL A 247 18.45 -4.05 8.84
C VAL A 247 17.43 -4.54 9.86
N ALA A 248 16.13 -4.32 9.63
CA ALA A 248 15.07 -4.81 10.50
C ALA A 248 15.13 -6.33 10.64
N TRP A 249 15.16 -7.03 9.51
CA TRP A 249 15.23 -8.48 9.46
C TRP A 249 16.51 -9.02 10.08
N GLY A 250 17.67 -8.41 9.77
CA GLY A 250 18.97 -8.82 10.30
C GLY A 250 19.05 -8.68 11.81
N LEU A 251 18.57 -7.58 12.39
CA LEU A 251 18.52 -7.37 13.83
C LEU A 251 17.56 -8.34 14.52
N ALA A 252 16.41 -8.62 13.90
CA ALA A 252 15.46 -9.61 14.42
C ALA A 252 16.06 -11.01 14.52
N GLN A 253 16.95 -11.38 13.58
CA GLN A 253 17.61 -12.70 13.57
C GLN A 253 18.91 -12.76 14.39
N ALA A 254 19.68 -11.66 14.42
CA ALA A 254 21.01 -11.65 15.04
C ALA A 254 20.95 -11.54 16.57
N ILE A 255 19.89 -10.97 17.13
CA ILE A 255 19.77 -10.72 18.57
C ILE A 255 18.85 -11.77 19.19
N ALA A 256 19.30 -12.41 20.26
CA ALA A 256 18.45 -13.28 21.07
C ALA A 256 17.52 -12.42 21.94
N TRP A 257 16.33 -12.16 21.45
CA TRP A 257 15.34 -11.34 22.15
C TRP A 257 14.75 -12.09 23.35
N PRO A 258 14.45 -11.41 24.46
CA PRO A 258 13.75 -12.04 25.58
C PRO A 258 12.40 -12.61 25.16
N THR A 259 12.00 -13.70 25.76
CA THR A 259 10.69 -14.33 25.49
C THR A 259 9.56 -13.50 26.11
N GLY A 260 8.37 -13.53 25.48
CA GLY A 260 7.17 -12.86 25.94
C GLY A 260 6.95 -11.44 25.40
N LEU A 261 5.91 -10.77 25.90
CA LEU A 261 5.45 -9.48 25.40
C LEU A 261 6.52 -8.38 25.46
N GLY A 262 7.28 -8.32 26.56
CA GLY A 262 8.38 -7.34 26.75
C GLY A 262 9.48 -7.50 25.72
N GLY A 263 9.87 -8.74 25.41
CA GLY A 263 10.87 -9.03 24.38
C GLY A 263 10.40 -8.64 22.99
N ARG A 264 9.15 -8.95 22.63
CA ARG A 264 8.55 -8.52 21.36
C ARG A 264 8.47 -6.99 21.24
N LEU A 265 8.14 -6.30 22.31
CA LEU A 265 8.17 -4.83 22.35
C LEU A 265 9.57 -4.27 22.11
N LEU A 266 10.58 -4.82 22.78
CA LEU A 266 11.99 -4.42 22.58
C LEU A 266 12.45 -4.69 21.15
N GLU A 267 12.15 -5.87 20.63
CA GLU A 267 12.44 -6.25 19.23
C GLU A 267 11.83 -5.25 18.25
N CYS A 268 10.53 -5.02 18.31
CA CYS A 268 9.83 -4.10 17.39
C CYS A 268 10.31 -2.64 17.56
N THR A 269 10.61 -2.19 18.78
CA THR A 269 11.05 -0.81 18.99
C THR A 269 12.49 -0.59 18.57
N LEU A 270 13.41 -1.48 18.92
CA LEU A 270 14.83 -1.31 18.60
C LEU A 270 15.13 -1.63 17.13
N ALA A 271 14.69 -2.79 16.64
CA ALA A 271 14.90 -3.16 15.23
C ALA A 271 14.08 -2.27 14.30
N GLY A 272 12.84 -1.94 14.65
CA GLY A 272 12.01 -1.01 13.90
C GLY A 272 12.55 0.42 13.91
N GLY A 273 13.01 0.91 15.06
CA GLY A 273 13.64 2.23 15.18
C GLY A 273 14.93 2.34 14.38
N ALA A 274 15.81 1.33 14.46
CA ALA A 274 17.05 1.25 13.67
C ALA A 274 16.74 1.23 12.16
N SER A 275 15.75 0.44 11.74
CA SER A 275 15.28 0.36 10.36
C SER A 275 14.80 1.72 9.84
N LEU A 276 13.94 2.41 10.58
CA LEU A 276 13.46 3.74 10.20
C LEU A 276 14.60 4.77 10.14
N LEU A 277 15.55 4.70 11.07
CA LEU A 277 16.73 5.57 11.06
C LEU A 277 17.56 5.34 9.79
N VAL A 278 17.84 4.09 9.43
CA VAL A 278 18.56 3.75 8.19
C VAL A 278 17.79 4.26 6.97
N TYR A 279 16.46 4.09 6.92
CA TYR A 279 15.66 4.64 5.84
C TYR A 279 15.82 6.16 5.70
N VAL A 280 15.67 6.90 6.80
CA VAL A 280 15.80 8.37 6.80
C VAL A 280 17.19 8.81 6.37
N LEU A 281 18.25 8.13 6.84
CA LEU A 281 19.63 8.46 6.49
C LEU A 281 19.92 8.19 5.00
N VAL A 282 19.53 7.03 4.49
CA VAL A 282 19.78 6.65 3.09
C VAL A 282 18.92 7.48 2.13
N ALA A 283 17.64 7.64 2.43
CA ALA A 283 16.73 8.46 1.62
C ALA A 283 17.09 9.95 1.67
N GLY A 284 17.57 10.45 2.82
CA GLY A 284 18.10 11.81 2.97
C GLY A 284 19.38 12.02 2.15
N ALA A 285 20.30 11.05 2.14
CA ALA A 285 21.49 11.08 1.30
C ALA A 285 21.16 11.09 -0.21
N ALA A 286 20.04 10.48 -0.60
CA ALA A 286 19.55 10.50 -1.98
C ALA A 286 19.01 11.88 -2.44
N ARG A 287 18.90 12.85 -1.52
CA ARG A 287 18.46 14.24 -1.78
C ARG A 287 17.14 14.35 -2.54
N VAL A 288 16.18 13.48 -2.22
CA VAL A 288 14.82 13.59 -2.78
C VAL A 288 14.11 14.74 -2.06
N PRO A 289 13.67 15.80 -2.80
CA PRO A 289 13.16 17.04 -2.18
C PRO A 289 11.97 16.82 -1.24
N GLU A 290 11.17 15.83 -1.50
CA GLU A 290 9.97 15.50 -0.72
C GLU A 290 10.29 14.88 0.65
N MET A 291 11.48 14.29 0.82
CA MET A 291 11.96 13.81 2.12
C MET A 291 12.14 14.96 3.10
N ASP A 292 12.68 16.09 2.66
CA ASP A 292 12.84 17.28 3.50
C ASP A 292 11.48 17.82 3.97
N GLN A 293 10.46 17.74 3.12
CA GLN A 293 9.09 18.14 3.46
C GLN A 293 8.49 17.19 4.52
N LEU A 294 8.65 15.89 4.35
CA LEU A 294 8.19 14.88 5.31
C LEU A 294 8.85 15.06 6.67
N ILE A 295 10.16 15.25 6.69
CA ILE A 295 10.93 15.50 7.93
C ILE A 295 10.44 16.77 8.62
N ARG A 296 10.22 17.86 7.89
CA ARG A 296 9.68 19.12 8.44
C ARG A 296 8.26 18.95 8.99
N GLN A 297 7.41 18.20 8.32
CA GLN A 297 6.04 17.92 8.80
C GLN A 297 6.04 17.09 10.09
N LEU A 298 6.93 16.13 10.21
CA LEU A 298 7.10 15.33 11.44
C LEU A 298 7.70 16.14 12.59
N GLN A 299 8.57 17.10 12.29
CA GLN A 299 9.19 17.99 13.31
C GLN A 299 8.26 19.11 13.76
N GLY A 300 7.27 19.51 12.94
CA GLY A 300 6.34 20.61 13.24
C GLY A 300 5.60 20.47 14.57
N PRO A 301 4.97 19.31 14.87
CA PRO A 301 4.28 19.09 16.16
C PRO A 301 5.23 19.03 17.37
N LEU A 302 6.50 18.67 17.17
CA LEU A 302 7.49 18.61 18.25
C LEU A 302 8.06 19.99 18.62
N LYS A 303 8.19 20.92 17.68
CA LYS A 303 8.66 22.29 17.93
C LYS A 303 7.61 23.15 18.66
N GLY A 304 6.32 22.86 18.50
CA GLY A 304 5.24 23.59 19.19
C GLY A 304 5.01 23.18 20.66
N ARG A 305 5.68 22.15 21.15
CA ARG A 305 5.51 21.62 22.51
C ARG A 305 6.71 21.87 23.47
N LEU A 306 7.74 22.57 23.04
CA LEU A 306 8.82 22.99 23.94
C LEU A 306 8.52 24.43 24.43
N PRO A 307 8.00 24.62 25.66
CA PRO A 307 7.68 25.94 26.20
C PRO A 307 8.92 26.74 26.67
N PHE A 308 10.14 26.28 26.35
CA PHE A 308 11.41 26.87 26.82
C PHE A 308 12.39 27.18 25.68
N ALA A 309 11.94 27.88 24.64
CA ALA A 309 12.88 28.54 23.73
C ALA A 309 12.25 29.88 23.32
N ARG A 310 12.36 30.85 24.21
CA ARG A 310 12.37 32.27 23.90
C ARG A 310 13.81 32.75 23.84
#